data_0b9b7bac6d310ecf4ac87de619330136
#
_entry.id   0b9b7bac6d310ecf4ac87de619330136
#
_cell.length_a   1.000
_cell.length_b   1.000
_cell.length_c   1.000
_cell.angle_alpha   90.00
_cell.angle_beta   90.00
_cell.angle_gamma   90.00
#
_symmetry.space_group_name_H-M   'P 1'
#
loop_
_entity.id
_entity.type
_entity.pdbx_description
1 polymer ?
#
loop_
_entity_poly.entity_id
_entity_poly.type
_entity_poly.pdbx_seq_one_letter_code
_entity_poly.pdbx_strand_id
1 'polypeptide(L)'
;MKDLFIEGSDKSPQITLSGTGTIKIAGRSIHEDPDEFYLPVVAWVEEYCDNPASETIVDVELEYINSGSAIFILSIIKHLVTTLEPDYELTINWYYEDGDDDILERGQYYSSLLQKDFVFIREG
;
A
#
# COMPACT_ATOMS: atom_id res chain seq x y z
N MET A 1 -4.32 -12.10 15.02
CA MET A 1 -5.15 -11.67 13.87
C MET A 1 -4.79 -12.54 12.68
N LYS A 2 -5.76 -12.81 11.83
CA LYS A 2 -5.53 -13.67 10.67
C LYS A 2 -4.87 -12.94 9.54
N ASP A 3 -3.96 -13.62 8.87
CA ASP A 3 -3.38 -13.09 7.63
C ASP A 3 -4.46 -13.06 6.54
N LEU A 4 -4.33 -12.10 5.63
CA LEU A 4 -5.22 -11.97 4.49
C LEU A 4 -4.40 -12.04 3.21
N PHE A 5 -4.78 -12.95 2.33
CA PHE A 5 -4.15 -13.06 1.01
C PHE A 5 -5.22 -13.00 -0.07
N ILE A 6 -5.04 -12.12 -1.04
CA ILE A 6 -5.91 -12.02 -2.21
C ILE A 6 -5.05 -12.20 -3.43
N GLU A 7 -5.39 -13.17 -4.27
CA GLU A 7 -4.64 -13.44 -5.50
C GLU A 7 -4.90 -12.32 -6.52
N GLY A 8 -3.84 -11.91 -7.23
CA GLY A 8 -3.94 -10.89 -8.25
C GLY A 8 -4.64 -11.38 -9.51
N SER A 9 -5.20 -10.43 -10.27
CA SER A 9 -5.85 -10.68 -11.55
C SER A 9 -5.50 -9.56 -12.53
N ASP A 10 -6.11 -9.58 -13.72
CA ASP A 10 -5.89 -8.51 -14.72
C ASP A 10 -6.33 -7.14 -14.24
N LYS A 11 -7.27 -7.07 -13.29
CA LYS A 11 -7.85 -5.82 -12.81
C LYS A 11 -7.58 -5.54 -11.34
N SER A 12 -7.19 -6.56 -10.58
CA SER A 12 -7.03 -6.47 -9.14
C SER A 12 -5.60 -6.81 -8.74
N PRO A 13 -5.01 -6.09 -7.79
CA PRO A 13 -3.67 -6.42 -7.32
C PRO A 13 -3.67 -7.65 -6.42
N GLN A 14 -2.50 -8.26 -6.29
CA GLN A 14 -2.27 -9.23 -5.24
C GLN A 14 -2.14 -8.49 -3.93
N ILE A 15 -2.80 -8.97 -2.90
CA ILE A 15 -2.73 -8.39 -1.56
C ILE A 15 -2.18 -9.44 -0.60
N THR A 16 -1.14 -9.09 0.13
CA THR A 16 -0.58 -9.95 1.17
C THR A 16 -0.50 -9.14 2.46
N LEU A 17 -1.25 -9.56 3.47
CA LEU A 17 -1.31 -8.87 4.75
C LEU A 17 -1.02 -9.88 5.86
N SER A 18 0.03 -9.61 6.62
CA SER A 18 0.42 -10.49 7.72
C SER A 18 0.55 -9.70 9.01
N GLY A 19 0.01 -10.26 10.09
CA GLY A 19 0.12 -9.68 11.44
C GLY A 19 1.55 -9.54 11.95
N THR A 20 2.52 -10.18 11.27
CA THR A 20 3.94 -10.02 11.61
C THR A 20 4.53 -8.72 11.12
N GLY A 21 3.76 -7.91 10.38
CA GLY A 21 4.19 -6.60 9.93
C GLY A 21 4.45 -6.47 8.44
N THR A 22 3.88 -7.36 7.62
CA THR A 22 4.04 -7.32 6.17
C THR A 22 2.74 -6.87 5.51
N ILE A 23 2.81 -5.83 4.69
CA ILE A 23 1.70 -5.34 3.89
C ILE A 23 2.20 -5.17 2.47
N LYS A 24 1.70 -5.98 1.53
CA LYS A 24 2.15 -5.93 0.14
C LYS A 24 0.97 -5.80 -0.81
N ILE A 25 1.09 -4.86 -1.74
CA ILE A 25 0.11 -4.61 -2.80
C ILE A 25 0.88 -4.62 -4.12
N ALA A 26 0.60 -5.60 -4.99
CA ALA A 26 1.37 -5.78 -6.21
C ALA A 26 0.48 -6.07 -7.41
N GLY A 27 0.78 -5.48 -8.56
CA GLY A 27 0.11 -5.75 -9.82
C GLY A 27 -0.69 -4.57 -10.34
N ARG A 28 -1.92 -4.80 -10.76
CA ARG A 28 -2.77 -3.81 -11.42
C ARG A 28 -4.00 -3.54 -10.58
N SER A 29 -4.33 -2.27 -10.38
CA SER A 29 -5.52 -1.86 -9.66
C SER A 29 -6.33 -0.93 -10.53
N ILE A 30 -7.20 -1.52 -11.35
CA ILE A 30 -8.01 -0.83 -12.35
C ILE A 30 -9.49 -1.20 -12.25
N HIS A 31 -9.98 -1.35 -11.03
CA HIS A 31 -11.40 -1.70 -10.77
C HIS A 31 -12.33 -0.58 -11.20
N GLU A 32 -13.51 -0.95 -11.70
CA GLU A 32 -14.60 0.00 -11.91
C GLU A 32 -15.21 0.38 -10.56
N ASP A 33 -15.27 -0.59 -9.64
CA ASP A 33 -15.78 -0.37 -8.28
C ASP A 33 -14.71 -0.81 -7.27
N PRO A 34 -13.75 0.08 -6.96
CA PRO A 34 -12.68 -0.27 -6.03
C PRO A 34 -13.14 -0.42 -4.58
N ASP A 35 -14.29 0.16 -4.21
CA ASP A 35 -14.79 0.13 -2.83
C ASP A 35 -14.95 -1.32 -2.35
N GLU A 36 -15.63 -2.14 -3.15
CA GLU A 36 -15.88 -3.52 -2.79
C GLU A 36 -14.60 -4.31 -2.57
N PHE A 37 -13.60 -4.06 -3.41
CA PHE A 37 -12.32 -4.75 -3.30
C PHE A 37 -11.55 -4.31 -2.07
N TYR A 38 -11.47 -2.99 -1.81
CA TYR A 38 -10.59 -2.43 -0.78
C TYR A 38 -11.18 -2.40 0.61
N LEU A 39 -12.51 -2.47 0.77
CA LEU A 39 -13.13 -2.45 2.10
C LEU A 39 -12.53 -3.48 3.07
N PRO A 40 -12.39 -4.76 2.70
CA PRO A 40 -11.78 -5.73 3.61
C PRO A 40 -10.30 -5.46 3.88
N VAL A 41 -9.59 -4.87 2.91
CA VAL A 41 -8.18 -4.50 3.09
C VAL A 41 -8.06 -3.36 4.10
N VAL A 42 -8.88 -2.33 3.96
CA VAL A 42 -8.91 -1.19 4.90
C VAL A 42 -9.28 -1.67 6.31
N ALA A 43 -10.30 -2.53 6.41
CA ALA A 43 -10.72 -3.09 7.70
C ALA A 43 -9.59 -3.87 8.36
N TRP A 44 -8.84 -4.66 7.59
CA TRP A 44 -7.71 -5.40 8.11
C TRP A 44 -6.63 -4.47 8.65
N VAL A 45 -6.31 -3.42 7.90
CA VAL A 45 -5.27 -2.46 8.29
C VAL A 45 -5.67 -1.71 9.56
N GLU A 46 -6.94 -1.29 9.68
CA GLU A 46 -7.42 -0.63 10.88
C GLU A 46 -7.29 -1.54 12.11
N GLU A 47 -7.67 -2.80 11.98
CA GLU A 47 -7.54 -3.76 13.06
C GLU A 47 -6.07 -4.03 13.41
N TYR A 48 -5.22 -4.15 12.40
CA TYR A 48 -3.78 -4.34 12.58
C TYR A 48 -3.18 -3.20 13.42
N CYS A 49 -3.59 -1.97 13.16
CA CYS A 49 -3.07 -0.80 13.86
C CYS A 49 -3.46 -0.74 15.34
N ASP A 50 -4.45 -1.52 15.77
CA ASP A 50 -4.80 -1.62 17.18
C ASP A 50 -3.76 -2.40 17.99
N ASN A 51 -3.04 -3.31 17.33
CA ASN A 51 -1.99 -4.10 17.98
C ASN A 51 -0.91 -4.47 16.96
N PRO A 52 -0.14 -3.47 16.51
CA PRO A 52 0.81 -3.67 15.42
C PRO A 52 2.09 -4.36 15.87
N ALA A 53 2.80 -4.95 14.91
CA ALA A 53 4.15 -5.42 15.13
C ALA A 53 5.09 -4.23 15.38
N SER A 54 6.26 -4.48 15.97
CA SER A 54 7.24 -3.42 16.23
C SER A 54 7.74 -2.74 14.96
N GLU A 55 7.78 -3.47 13.85
CA GLU A 55 8.16 -2.96 12.54
C GLU A 55 7.13 -3.38 11.51
N THR A 56 6.71 -2.43 10.66
CA THR A 56 5.80 -2.70 9.55
C THR A 56 6.51 -2.31 8.26
N ILE A 57 6.49 -3.23 7.30
CA ILE A 57 7.05 -3.01 5.96
C ILE A 57 5.92 -3.06 4.95
N VAL A 58 5.75 -1.97 4.22
CA VAL A 58 4.74 -1.84 3.17
C VAL A 58 5.45 -1.86 1.83
N ASP A 59 5.11 -2.83 0.99
CA ASP A 59 5.63 -2.92 -0.37
C ASP A 59 4.50 -2.60 -1.35
N VAL A 60 4.65 -1.54 -2.11
CA VAL A 60 3.70 -1.15 -3.15
C VAL A 60 4.40 -1.29 -4.50
N GLU A 61 3.94 -2.26 -5.30
CA GLU A 61 4.58 -2.63 -6.57
C GLU A 61 3.50 -2.68 -7.66
N LEU A 62 3.02 -1.51 -8.08
CA LEU A 62 1.91 -1.39 -9.01
C LEU A 62 2.37 -1.15 -10.44
N GLU A 63 1.80 -1.91 -11.40
CA GLU A 63 1.97 -1.67 -12.83
C GLU A 63 1.05 -0.56 -13.30
N TYR A 64 -0.21 -0.60 -12.86
CA TYR A 64 -1.23 0.39 -13.18
C TYR A 64 -2.13 0.64 -11.99
N ILE A 65 -2.61 1.88 -11.90
CA ILE A 65 -3.57 2.27 -10.87
C ILE A 65 -4.49 3.34 -11.47
N ASN A 66 -5.82 3.13 -11.35
CA ASN A 66 -6.76 4.16 -11.74
C ASN A 66 -7.05 5.12 -10.57
N SER A 67 -7.73 6.22 -10.87
CA SER A 67 -7.98 7.28 -9.88
C SER A 67 -8.75 6.78 -8.67
N GLY A 68 -9.76 5.94 -8.88
CA GLY A 68 -10.57 5.41 -7.78
C GLY A 68 -9.76 4.52 -6.85
N SER A 69 -8.91 3.66 -7.41
CA SER A 69 -8.03 2.80 -6.62
C SER A 69 -6.97 3.60 -5.88
N ALA A 70 -6.46 4.67 -6.50
CA ALA A 70 -5.42 5.50 -5.92
C ALA A 70 -5.85 6.11 -4.58
N ILE A 71 -7.11 6.47 -4.45
CA ILE A 71 -7.66 7.03 -3.21
C ILE A 71 -7.53 6.02 -2.06
N PHE A 72 -7.81 4.75 -2.33
CA PHE A 72 -7.69 3.70 -1.32
C PHE A 72 -6.24 3.42 -0.92
N ILE A 73 -5.33 3.37 -1.90
CA ILE A 73 -3.91 3.18 -1.61
C ILE A 73 -3.40 4.31 -0.71
N LEU A 74 -3.72 5.55 -1.06
CA LEU A 74 -3.33 6.70 -0.24
C LEU A 74 -3.92 6.63 1.16
N SER A 75 -5.21 6.27 1.28
CA SER A 75 -5.90 6.16 2.57
C SER A 75 -5.25 5.10 3.46
N ILE A 76 -4.90 3.96 2.91
CA ILE A 76 -4.25 2.88 3.65
C ILE A 76 -2.89 3.34 4.18
N ILE A 77 -2.07 3.94 3.33
CA ILE A 77 -0.74 4.43 3.73
C ILE A 77 -0.87 5.54 4.76
N LYS A 78 -1.80 6.47 4.55
CA LYS A 78 -2.03 7.57 5.48
C LYS A 78 -2.42 7.06 6.87
N HIS A 79 -3.29 6.07 6.92
CA HIS A 79 -3.72 5.49 8.20
C HIS A 79 -2.52 4.87 8.93
N LEU A 80 -1.66 4.15 8.22
CA LEU A 80 -0.45 3.57 8.81
C LEU A 80 0.50 4.64 9.33
N VAL A 81 0.78 5.67 8.53
CA VAL A 81 1.68 6.75 8.93
C VAL A 81 1.16 7.47 10.17
N THR A 82 -0.13 7.84 10.19
CA THR A 82 -0.69 8.62 11.30
C THR A 82 -0.88 7.81 12.56
N THR A 83 -1.05 6.49 12.44
CA THR A 83 -1.32 5.62 13.60
C THR A 83 -0.05 5.00 14.17
N LEU A 84 0.89 4.60 13.32
CA LEU A 84 2.08 3.87 13.78
C LEU A 84 3.23 4.77 14.22
N GLU A 85 3.42 5.91 13.58
CA GLU A 85 4.55 6.78 13.90
C GLU A 85 4.19 7.78 14.99
N PRO A 86 5.16 8.15 15.86
CA PRO A 86 6.56 7.70 15.86
C PRO A 86 6.84 6.44 16.70
N ASP A 87 5.82 5.83 17.31
CA ASP A 87 6.01 4.77 18.31
C ASP A 87 6.48 3.44 17.72
N TYR A 88 6.16 3.18 16.46
CA TYR A 88 6.52 1.95 15.75
C TYR A 88 7.32 2.27 14.50
N GLU A 89 8.16 1.35 14.07
CA GLU A 89 8.91 1.51 12.83
C GLU A 89 8.02 1.21 11.63
N LEU A 90 8.07 2.08 10.63
CA LEU A 90 7.30 1.94 9.40
C LEU A 90 8.19 2.25 8.20
N THR A 91 8.31 1.29 7.29
CA THR A 91 9.04 1.46 6.04
C THR A 91 8.06 1.28 4.88
N ILE A 92 8.05 2.21 3.95
CA ILE A 92 7.21 2.15 2.75
C ILE A 92 8.13 2.07 1.55
N ASN A 93 8.15 0.92 0.90
CA ASN A 93 8.91 0.67 -0.31
C ASN A 93 7.98 0.86 -1.51
N TRP A 94 8.31 1.84 -2.34
CA TRP A 94 7.52 2.16 -3.52
C TRP A 94 8.31 1.74 -4.75
N TYR A 95 7.84 0.69 -5.41
CA TYR A 95 8.51 0.13 -6.58
C TYR A 95 7.96 0.78 -7.84
N TYR A 96 8.83 1.00 -8.81
CA TYR A 96 8.43 1.52 -10.12
C TYR A 96 9.36 0.93 -11.20
N GLU A 97 8.82 0.75 -12.39
CA GLU A 97 9.64 0.28 -13.51
C GLU A 97 10.42 1.45 -14.11
N ASP A 98 11.58 1.13 -14.68
CA ASP A 98 12.39 2.11 -15.38
C ASP A 98 11.58 2.72 -16.53
N GLY A 99 11.47 4.03 -16.57
CA GLY A 99 10.67 4.74 -17.56
C GLY A 99 9.22 4.99 -17.17
N ASP A 100 8.74 4.42 -16.07
CA ASP A 100 7.37 4.65 -15.60
C ASP A 100 7.34 5.88 -14.67
N ASP A 101 7.28 7.05 -15.30
CA ASP A 101 7.28 8.31 -14.56
C ASP A 101 5.98 8.52 -13.80
N ASP A 102 4.86 8.01 -14.29
CA ASP A 102 3.56 8.19 -13.64
C ASP A 102 3.50 7.53 -12.26
N ILE A 103 3.96 6.29 -12.17
CA ILE A 103 3.98 5.58 -10.89
C ILE A 103 4.99 6.23 -9.94
N LEU A 104 6.16 6.60 -10.44
CA LEU A 104 7.18 7.27 -9.62
C LEU A 104 6.66 8.60 -9.06
N GLU A 105 6.08 9.44 -9.91
CA GLU A 105 5.56 10.74 -9.50
C GLU A 105 4.43 10.61 -8.47
N ARG A 106 3.58 9.60 -8.63
CA ARG A 106 2.52 9.33 -7.67
C ARG A 106 3.09 9.00 -6.28
N GLY A 107 4.10 8.14 -6.24
CA GLY A 107 4.77 7.81 -4.98
C GLY A 107 5.45 9.00 -4.34
N GLN A 108 6.12 9.82 -5.15
CA GLN A 108 6.76 11.05 -4.67
C GLN A 108 5.72 12.04 -4.12
N TYR A 109 4.57 12.15 -4.79
CA TYR A 109 3.48 12.99 -4.32
C TYR A 109 2.95 12.51 -2.97
N TYR A 110 2.72 11.22 -2.82
CA TYR A 110 2.22 10.65 -1.56
C TYR A 110 3.23 10.83 -0.43
N SER A 111 4.50 10.58 -0.72
CA SER A 111 5.59 10.77 0.26
C SER A 111 5.62 12.22 0.77
N SER A 112 5.51 13.17 -0.15
CA SER A 112 5.49 14.59 0.19
C SER A 112 4.24 14.97 0.98
N LEU A 113 3.07 14.52 0.51
CA LEU A 113 1.79 14.83 1.13
C LEU A 113 1.71 14.32 2.57
N LEU A 114 2.23 13.12 2.81
CA LEU A 114 2.19 12.48 4.12
C LEU A 114 3.39 12.83 5.01
N GLN A 115 4.32 13.59 4.49
CA GLN A 115 5.57 13.95 5.20
C GLN A 115 6.27 12.71 5.75
N LYS A 116 6.31 11.67 4.93
CA LYS A 116 6.95 10.40 5.23
C LYS A 116 7.86 10.02 4.07
N ASP A 117 9.15 9.84 4.34
CA ASP A 117 10.09 9.44 3.31
C ASP A 117 9.82 8.00 2.88
N PHE A 118 9.45 7.82 1.61
CA PHE A 118 9.33 6.49 1.02
C PHE A 118 10.69 6.07 0.47
N VAL A 119 10.91 4.76 0.42
CA VAL A 119 12.07 4.19 -0.26
C VAL A 119 11.63 3.88 -1.69
N PHE A 120 12.22 4.55 -2.68
CA PHE A 120 11.87 4.35 -4.09
C PHE A 120 12.82 3.33 -4.70
N ILE A 121 12.25 2.26 -5.24
CA ILE A 121 13.03 1.13 -5.78
C ILE A 121 12.71 0.98 -7.27
N ARG A 122 13.71 1.23 -8.10
CA ARG A 122 13.56 1.08 -9.55
C ARG A 122 13.76 -0.38 -9.95
N GLU A 123 12.82 -0.89 -10.74
CA GLU A 123 12.86 -2.24 -11.28
C GLU A 123 13.13 -2.24 -12.79
N GLY A 124 13.85 -3.21 -13.24
CA GLY A 124 14.14 -3.41 -14.64
C GLY A 124 15.26 -2.55 -15.17
#